data_ecd5bb9cf58c03c4805e7749a2521f2a
#
_entry.id   ecd5bb9cf58c03c4805e7749a2521f2a
#
_cell.length_a   1.000
_cell.length_b   1.000
_cell.length_c   1.000
_cell.angle_alpha   90.00
_cell.angle_beta   90.00
_cell.angle_gamma   90.00
#
_symmetry.space_group_name_H-M   'P 1'
#
loop_
_entity.id
_entity.type
_entity.pdbx_description
1 polymer ?
#
loop_
_entity_poly.entity_id
_entity_poly.type
_entity_poly.pdbx_seq_one_letter_code
_entity_poly.pdbx_strand_id
1 'polypeptide(L)'
;MRKLFFTLLMISIIAVSCTQSDTASQVPEGEYIQWRSENETADALVLKGMFLYMNFEQEIAYTYFKSSLDFDSSLFGSHVMLAWMSPASEVRDMHQKKARELVKGKNENSNLLVSFFDVLPGDDALARRHKIWSKMYEIEPDGRFIHYYYAITKPTLEDRISELEVLLEKQKNDNNFLGFGHILNRLGYFNYGL
;
A
#
# COMPACT_ATOMS: atom_id res chain seq x y z
N MET A 1 50.24 60.79 -9.47
CA MET A 1 50.35 59.33 -9.64
C MET A 1 49.46 58.67 -8.58
N ARG A 2 48.24 58.31 -8.97
CA ARG A 2 47.24 57.65 -8.11
C ARG A 2 47.23 56.18 -8.49
N LYS A 3 47.63 55.32 -7.58
CA LYS A 3 47.55 53.86 -7.72
C LYS A 3 46.13 53.41 -7.33
N LEU A 4 45.35 52.92 -8.29
CA LEU A 4 44.09 52.22 -8.06
C LEU A 4 44.40 50.82 -7.55
N PHE A 5 43.98 50.52 -6.31
CA PHE A 5 43.90 49.17 -5.78
C PHE A 5 42.56 48.56 -6.23
N PHE A 6 42.60 47.58 -7.13
CA PHE A 6 41.46 46.72 -7.41
C PHE A 6 41.42 45.60 -6.36
N THR A 7 40.46 45.69 -5.47
CA THR A 7 40.18 44.63 -4.50
C THR A 7 39.22 43.64 -5.18
N LEU A 8 39.76 42.48 -5.54
CA LEU A 8 39.00 41.36 -6.12
C LEU A 8 38.21 40.68 -4.98
N LEU A 9 36.90 40.90 -4.89
CA LEU A 9 36.01 40.25 -3.94
C LEU A 9 35.66 38.86 -4.47
N MET A 10 36.35 37.83 -3.98
CA MET A 10 36.01 36.43 -4.25
C MET A 10 34.73 36.09 -3.48
N ILE A 11 33.60 36.01 -4.17
CA ILE A 11 32.34 35.49 -3.64
C ILE A 11 32.45 33.96 -3.74
N SER A 12 32.75 33.33 -2.62
CA SER A 12 32.65 31.88 -2.47
C SER A 12 31.20 31.48 -2.40
N ILE A 13 30.62 31.00 -3.48
CA ILE A 13 29.31 30.37 -3.50
C ILE A 13 29.48 29.01 -2.83
N ILE A 14 29.07 28.91 -1.57
CA ILE A 14 28.90 27.63 -0.88
C ILE A 14 27.63 27.01 -1.45
N ALA A 15 27.78 26.11 -2.42
CA ALA A 15 26.72 25.23 -2.84
C ALA A 15 26.45 24.26 -1.69
N VAL A 16 25.44 24.58 -0.86
CA VAL A 16 24.87 23.62 0.05
C VAL A 16 24.14 22.59 -0.79
N SER A 17 24.86 21.52 -1.12
CA SER A 17 24.29 20.31 -1.68
C SER A 17 23.43 19.69 -0.58
N CYS A 18 22.11 19.94 -0.57
CA CYS A 18 21.17 19.11 0.14
C CYS A 18 21.20 17.72 -0.50
N THR A 19 22.12 16.89 -0.04
CA THR A 19 21.95 15.44 -0.18
C THR A 19 20.79 15.05 0.69
N GLN A 20 19.58 15.09 0.12
CA GLN A 20 18.48 14.29 0.62
C GLN A 20 18.99 12.85 0.56
N SER A 21 19.42 12.33 1.70
CA SER A 21 19.62 10.90 1.87
C SER A 21 18.22 10.29 1.87
N ASP A 22 17.75 9.92 0.68
CA ASP A 22 16.71 8.91 0.53
C ASP A 22 17.28 7.60 1.09
N THR A 23 17.27 7.49 2.41
CA THR A 23 17.24 6.20 3.07
C THR A 23 15.82 5.65 2.88
N ALA A 24 15.44 5.37 1.63
CA ALA A 24 14.47 4.34 1.36
C ALA A 24 15.04 3.10 2.04
N SER A 25 14.47 2.70 3.18
CA SER A 25 14.80 1.45 3.82
C SER A 25 14.70 0.40 2.72
N GLN A 26 15.82 -0.23 2.36
CA GLN A 26 15.83 -1.32 1.39
C GLN A 26 15.01 -2.43 2.02
N VAL A 27 13.77 -2.54 1.54
CA VAL A 27 12.85 -3.60 1.87
C VAL A 27 13.50 -4.89 1.38
N PRO A 28 13.68 -5.92 2.24
CA PRO A 28 14.27 -7.18 1.81
C PRO A 28 13.50 -7.76 0.63
N GLU A 29 14.18 -8.02 -0.47
CA GLU A 29 13.59 -8.70 -1.63
C GLU A 29 13.05 -10.06 -1.18
N GLY A 30 11.76 -10.30 -1.34
CA GLY A 30 11.12 -11.60 -1.11
C GLY A 30 10.07 -11.67 -0.03
N GLU A 31 9.99 -10.73 0.90
CA GLU A 31 9.02 -10.74 2.00
C GLU A 31 7.74 -9.95 1.68
N TYR A 32 7.84 -8.92 0.88
CA TYR A 32 6.74 -7.99 0.59
C TYR A 32 5.91 -8.43 -0.62
N ILE A 33 4.66 -7.98 -0.66
CA ILE A 33 3.82 -8.15 -1.85
C ILE A 33 4.51 -7.51 -3.05
N GLN A 34 4.77 -8.27 -4.10
CA GLN A 34 5.50 -7.83 -5.29
C GLN A 34 4.58 -7.11 -6.28
N TRP A 35 3.90 -6.08 -5.88
CA TRP A 35 2.98 -5.29 -6.72
C TRP A 35 3.62 -4.08 -7.41
N ARG A 36 4.91 -3.82 -7.19
CA ARG A 36 5.66 -2.75 -7.84
C ARG A 36 6.01 -3.13 -9.28
N SER A 37 6.26 -2.14 -10.12
CA SER A 37 6.70 -2.28 -11.51
C SER A 37 8.12 -1.77 -11.69
N GLU A 38 8.87 -2.37 -12.62
CA GLU A 38 10.14 -1.81 -13.10
C GLU A 38 9.91 -0.60 -14.04
N ASN A 39 8.71 -0.47 -14.60
CA ASN A 39 8.32 0.72 -15.35
C ASN A 39 7.96 1.85 -14.39
N GLU A 40 8.76 2.90 -14.34
CA GLU A 40 8.62 4.02 -13.40
C GLU A 40 7.23 4.69 -13.46
N THR A 41 6.64 4.82 -14.64
CA THR A 41 5.30 5.41 -14.80
C THR A 41 4.23 4.49 -14.21
N ALA A 42 4.28 3.21 -14.53
CA ALA A 42 3.36 2.23 -13.98
C ALA A 42 3.47 2.16 -12.45
N ASP A 43 4.70 2.15 -11.93
CA ASP A 43 4.98 2.12 -10.51
C ASP A 43 4.44 3.34 -9.77
N ALA A 44 4.67 4.55 -10.30
CA ALA A 44 4.12 5.79 -9.74
C ALA A 44 2.58 5.78 -9.72
N LEU A 45 1.94 5.23 -10.76
CA LEU A 45 0.49 5.09 -10.82
C LEU A 45 -0.03 4.09 -9.79
N VAL A 46 0.64 2.94 -9.60
CA VAL A 46 0.30 1.96 -8.55
C VAL A 46 0.39 2.61 -7.16
N LEU A 47 1.50 3.28 -6.84
CA LEU A 47 1.68 3.96 -5.56
C LEU A 47 0.60 5.01 -5.30
N LYS A 48 0.28 5.81 -6.32
CA LYS A 48 -0.80 6.81 -6.22
C LYS A 48 -2.16 6.16 -6.03
N GLY A 49 -2.44 5.08 -6.76
CA GLY A 49 -3.65 4.28 -6.60
C GLY A 49 -3.78 3.72 -5.18
N MET A 50 -2.73 3.14 -4.62
CA MET A 50 -2.71 2.64 -3.24
C MET A 50 -2.93 3.75 -2.21
N PHE A 51 -2.27 4.90 -2.38
CA PHE A 51 -2.48 6.05 -1.52
C PHE A 51 -3.95 6.50 -1.50
N LEU A 52 -4.55 6.64 -2.68
CA LEU A 52 -5.96 7.06 -2.82
C LEU A 52 -6.92 6.00 -2.25
N TYR A 53 -6.67 4.73 -2.54
CA TYR A 53 -7.47 3.63 -2.00
C TYR A 53 -7.47 3.63 -0.47
N MET A 54 -6.30 3.79 0.14
CA MET A 54 -6.13 3.85 1.59
C MET A 54 -6.65 5.16 2.22
N ASN A 55 -7.08 6.14 1.42
CA ASN A 55 -7.68 7.40 1.87
C ASN A 55 -9.15 7.57 1.43
N PHE A 56 -9.88 6.48 1.18
CA PHE A 56 -11.29 6.44 0.78
C PHE A 56 -11.63 7.01 -0.61
N GLU A 57 -10.63 7.28 -1.43
CA GLU A 57 -10.83 7.80 -2.78
C GLU A 57 -10.86 6.66 -3.81
N GLN A 58 -11.71 5.65 -3.57
CA GLN A 58 -11.70 4.39 -4.33
C GLN A 58 -11.99 4.58 -5.83
N GLU A 59 -12.91 5.48 -6.21
CA GLU A 59 -13.24 5.75 -7.61
C GLU A 59 -12.04 6.33 -8.37
N ILE A 60 -11.30 7.24 -7.72
CA ILE A 60 -10.09 7.83 -8.30
C ILE A 60 -8.97 6.78 -8.30
N ALA A 61 -8.80 6.01 -7.22
CA ALA A 61 -7.82 4.94 -7.14
C ALA A 61 -8.00 3.91 -8.28
N TYR A 62 -9.25 3.56 -8.59
CA TYR A 62 -9.58 2.66 -9.69
C TYR A 62 -8.97 3.14 -11.02
N THR A 63 -9.07 4.44 -11.33
CA THR A 63 -8.51 5.01 -12.56
C THR A 63 -6.99 4.91 -12.62
N TYR A 64 -6.30 5.09 -11.48
CA TYR A 64 -4.84 4.94 -11.39
C TYR A 64 -4.39 3.50 -11.59
N PHE A 65 -5.05 2.52 -10.97
CA PHE A 65 -4.73 1.11 -11.20
C PHE A 65 -5.03 0.68 -12.64
N LYS A 66 -6.12 1.19 -13.22
CA LYS A 66 -6.41 0.93 -14.63
C LYS A 66 -5.33 1.51 -15.55
N SER A 67 -4.96 2.77 -15.33
CA SER A 67 -3.92 3.43 -16.14
C SER A 67 -2.53 2.80 -15.96
N SER A 68 -2.22 2.21 -14.78
CA SER A 68 -0.94 1.52 -14.60
C SER A 68 -0.77 0.33 -15.55
N LEU A 69 -1.88 -0.34 -15.91
CA LEU A 69 -1.88 -1.46 -16.85
C LEU A 69 -1.64 -1.05 -18.31
N ASP A 70 -1.81 0.22 -18.65
CA ASP A 70 -1.47 0.74 -19.98
C ASP A 70 0.07 0.81 -20.17
N PHE A 71 0.82 0.90 -19.07
CA PHE A 71 2.29 0.98 -19.04
C PHE A 71 2.95 -0.35 -18.68
N ASP A 72 2.28 -1.17 -17.86
CA ASP A 72 2.74 -2.50 -17.49
C ASP A 72 1.54 -3.44 -17.23
N SER A 73 1.16 -4.17 -18.25
CA SER A 73 0.03 -5.12 -18.20
C SER A 73 0.30 -6.36 -17.33
N SER A 74 1.53 -6.55 -16.83
CA SER A 74 1.93 -7.68 -16.00
C SER A 74 1.72 -7.45 -14.49
N LEU A 75 1.20 -6.29 -14.10
CA LEU A 75 0.96 -5.91 -12.71
C LEU A 75 -0.22 -6.68 -12.09
N PHE A 76 0.07 -7.85 -11.48
CA PHE A 76 -0.97 -8.63 -10.81
C PHE A 76 -1.68 -7.83 -9.70
N GLY A 77 -0.95 -6.99 -8.96
CA GLY A 77 -1.51 -6.16 -7.88
C GLY A 77 -2.55 -5.18 -8.38
N SER A 78 -2.33 -4.52 -9.52
CA SER A 78 -3.35 -3.66 -10.15
C SER A 78 -4.59 -4.45 -10.54
N HIS A 79 -4.43 -5.67 -11.05
CA HIS A 79 -5.57 -6.56 -11.33
C HIS A 79 -6.31 -6.96 -10.05
N VAL A 80 -5.61 -7.24 -8.94
CA VAL A 80 -6.25 -7.51 -7.64
C VAL A 80 -7.10 -6.32 -7.18
N MET A 81 -6.53 -5.11 -7.21
CA MET A 81 -7.23 -3.91 -6.77
C MET A 81 -8.43 -3.59 -7.66
N LEU A 82 -8.29 -3.72 -8.96
CA LEU A 82 -9.40 -3.54 -9.90
C LEU A 82 -10.51 -4.57 -9.68
N ALA A 83 -10.19 -5.83 -9.41
CA ALA A 83 -11.18 -6.85 -9.08
C ALA A 83 -11.94 -6.52 -7.79
N TRP A 84 -11.27 -6.05 -6.75
CA TRP A 84 -11.91 -5.68 -5.48
C TRP A 84 -12.83 -4.47 -5.60
N MET A 85 -12.48 -3.51 -6.45
CA MET A 85 -13.24 -2.28 -6.63
C MET A 85 -14.30 -2.35 -7.72
N SER A 86 -14.26 -3.35 -8.60
CA SER A 86 -15.21 -3.46 -9.74
C SER A 86 -16.60 -3.88 -9.28
N PRO A 87 -17.64 -3.08 -9.52
CA PRO A 87 -19.02 -3.47 -9.23
C PRO A 87 -19.55 -4.51 -10.23
N ALA A 88 -19.09 -4.48 -11.49
CA ALA A 88 -19.51 -5.40 -12.53
C ALA A 88 -18.82 -6.77 -12.41
N SER A 89 -19.60 -7.84 -12.33
CA SER A 89 -19.10 -9.21 -12.17
C SER A 89 -18.13 -9.63 -13.28
N GLU A 90 -18.47 -9.35 -14.53
CA GLU A 90 -17.64 -9.70 -15.69
C GLU A 90 -16.24 -9.06 -15.65
N VAL A 91 -16.19 -7.77 -15.28
CA VAL A 91 -14.91 -7.04 -15.13
C VAL A 91 -14.11 -7.59 -13.96
N ARG A 92 -14.79 -7.84 -12.84
CA ARG A 92 -14.17 -8.45 -11.65
C ARG A 92 -13.55 -9.81 -11.98
N ASP A 93 -14.32 -10.69 -12.63
CA ASP A 93 -13.88 -12.04 -12.96
C ASP A 93 -12.71 -12.04 -13.95
N MET A 94 -12.73 -11.13 -14.93
CA MET A 94 -11.61 -10.91 -15.85
C MET A 94 -10.33 -10.52 -15.10
N HIS A 95 -10.42 -9.56 -14.16
CA HIS A 95 -9.27 -9.13 -13.38
C HIS A 95 -8.79 -10.20 -12.39
N GLN A 96 -9.70 -10.96 -11.76
CA GLN A 96 -9.34 -12.10 -10.91
C GLN A 96 -8.56 -13.15 -11.69
N LYS A 97 -9.04 -13.50 -12.89
CA LYS A 97 -8.34 -14.45 -13.77
C LYS A 97 -6.93 -13.97 -14.11
N LYS A 98 -6.78 -12.70 -14.48
CA LYS A 98 -5.48 -12.11 -14.79
C LYS A 98 -4.54 -12.10 -13.59
N ALA A 99 -5.02 -11.71 -12.40
CA ALA A 99 -4.22 -11.74 -11.19
C ALA A 99 -3.70 -13.15 -10.87
N ARG A 100 -4.54 -14.20 -11.00
CA ARG A 100 -4.15 -15.60 -10.81
C ARG A 100 -3.11 -16.10 -11.83
N GLU A 101 -3.18 -15.61 -13.08
CA GLU A 101 -2.18 -15.91 -14.09
C GLU A 101 -0.81 -15.27 -13.77
N LEU A 102 -0.82 -14.00 -13.38
CA LEU A 102 0.36 -13.15 -13.22
C LEU A 102 1.09 -13.34 -11.87
N VAL A 103 0.40 -13.87 -10.86
CA VAL A 103 1.03 -14.12 -9.54
C VAL A 103 1.91 -15.36 -9.52
N LYS A 104 1.82 -16.21 -10.56
CA LYS A 104 2.62 -17.42 -10.64
C LYS A 104 4.11 -17.10 -10.62
N GLY A 105 4.84 -17.77 -9.73
CA GLY A 105 6.28 -17.55 -9.55
C GLY A 105 6.65 -16.35 -8.67
N LYS A 106 5.66 -15.60 -8.16
CA LYS A 106 5.89 -14.55 -7.17
C LYS A 106 5.98 -15.14 -5.76
N ASN A 107 6.42 -14.33 -4.79
CA ASN A 107 6.60 -14.73 -3.40
C ASN A 107 5.29 -15.16 -2.72
N GLU A 108 5.42 -15.74 -1.51
CA GLU A 108 4.29 -16.27 -0.76
C GLU A 108 3.25 -15.19 -0.45
N ASN A 109 3.67 -13.99 -0.03
CA ASN A 109 2.76 -12.90 0.32
C ASN A 109 1.92 -12.45 -0.88
N SER A 110 2.51 -12.40 -2.07
CA SER A 110 1.80 -12.10 -3.33
C SER A 110 0.75 -13.17 -3.66
N ASN A 111 1.09 -14.46 -3.48
CA ASN A 111 0.16 -15.57 -3.70
C ASN A 111 -0.98 -15.57 -2.67
N LEU A 112 -0.69 -15.28 -1.39
CA LEU A 112 -1.70 -15.13 -0.35
C LEU A 112 -2.70 -13.99 -0.68
N LEU A 113 -2.22 -12.85 -1.21
CA LEU A 113 -3.10 -11.77 -1.62
C LEU A 113 -4.10 -12.21 -2.70
N VAL A 114 -3.67 -12.98 -3.69
CA VAL A 114 -4.55 -13.49 -4.76
C VAL A 114 -5.51 -14.57 -4.24
N SER A 115 -5.12 -15.35 -3.21
CA SER A 115 -5.96 -16.40 -2.62
C SER A 115 -7.25 -15.88 -1.97
N PHE A 116 -7.35 -14.57 -1.68
CA PHE A 116 -8.62 -13.98 -1.24
C PHE A 116 -9.78 -14.18 -2.20
N PHE A 117 -9.52 -14.37 -3.48
CA PHE A 117 -10.55 -14.67 -4.46
C PHE A 117 -11.18 -16.06 -4.28
N ASP A 118 -10.58 -16.94 -3.48
CA ASP A 118 -11.09 -18.26 -3.16
C ASP A 118 -11.96 -18.27 -1.88
N VAL A 119 -12.02 -17.14 -1.18
CA VAL A 119 -12.85 -16.99 0.01
C VAL A 119 -14.28 -16.66 -0.40
N LEU A 120 -15.08 -17.69 -0.59
CA LEU A 120 -16.50 -17.54 -0.93
C LEU A 120 -17.27 -16.91 0.24
N PRO A 121 -18.38 -16.20 -0.05
CA PRO A 121 -19.28 -15.70 0.97
C PRO A 121 -19.82 -16.85 1.85
N GLY A 122 -20.04 -16.59 3.13
CA GLY A 122 -20.54 -17.56 4.11
C GLY A 122 -20.21 -17.10 5.53
N ASP A 123 -20.76 -17.78 6.53
CA ASP A 123 -20.64 -17.39 7.95
C ASP A 123 -19.20 -17.40 8.45
N ASP A 124 -18.34 -18.23 7.87
CA ASP A 124 -16.92 -18.33 8.20
C ASP A 124 -16.00 -17.48 7.30
N ALA A 125 -16.55 -16.72 6.36
CA ALA A 125 -15.76 -15.95 5.40
C ALA A 125 -14.81 -14.96 6.08
N LEU A 126 -15.25 -14.32 7.17
CA LEU A 126 -14.39 -13.42 7.94
C LEU A 126 -13.22 -14.16 8.60
N ALA A 127 -13.47 -15.30 9.19
CA ALA A 127 -12.44 -16.12 9.83
C ALA A 127 -11.40 -16.62 8.80
N ARG A 128 -11.87 -17.05 7.61
CA ARG A 128 -10.96 -17.45 6.51
C ARG A 128 -10.11 -16.29 6.01
N ARG A 129 -10.69 -15.10 5.86
CA ARG A 129 -9.94 -13.88 5.51
C ARG A 129 -8.93 -13.53 6.59
N HIS A 130 -9.33 -13.58 7.86
CA HIS A 130 -8.43 -13.31 8.98
C HIS A 130 -7.23 -14.27 8.98
N LYS A 131 -7.44 -15.57 8.71
CA LYS A 131 -6.36 -16.55 8.61
C LYS A 131 -5.34 -16.19 7.52
N ILE A 132 -5.78 -15.70 6.36
CA ILE A 132 -4.88 -15.25 5.29
C ILE A 132 -4.12 -14.00 5.73
N TRP A 133 -4.82 -12.99 6.27
CA TRP A 133 -4.19 -11.76 6.74
C TRP A 133 -3.20 -12.01 7.89
N SER A 134 -3.50 -12.93 8.80
CA SER A 134 -2.57 -13.32 9.88
C SER A 134 -1.28 -13.87 9.31
N LYS A 135 -1.37 -14.76 8.32
CA LYS A 135 -0.19 -15.33 7.68
C LYS A 135 0.61 -14.28 6.92
N MET A 136 -0.05 -13.37 6.22
CA MET A 136 0.61 -12.26 5.54
C MET A 136 1.29 -11.31 6.54
N TYR A 137 0.66 -11.06 7.69
CA TYR A 137 1.20 -10.21 8.74
C TYR A 137 2.42 -10.84 9.43
N GLU A 138 2.45 -12.17 9.60
CA GLU A 138 3.63 -12.90 10.09
C GLU A 138 4.83 -12.73 9.15
N ILE A 139 4.61 -12.70 7.84
CA ILE A 139 5.65 -12.51 6.82
C ILE A 139 6.10 -11.04 6.73
N GLU A 140 5.15 -10.09 6.80
CA GLU A 140 5.37 -8.65 6.58
C GLU A 140 4.72 -7.83 7.69
N PRO A 141 5.25 -7.87 8.94
CA PRO A 141 4.65 -7.17 10.08
C PRO A 141 4.70 -5.64 9.97
N ASP A 142 5.57 -5.11 9.12
CA ASP A 142 5.68 -3.68 8.85
C ASP A 142 4.81 -3.18 7.71
N GLY A 143 4.18 -4.10 6.98
CA GLY A 143 3.26 -3.81 5.88
C GLY A 143 1.97 -3.17 6.37
N ARG A 144 1.82 -1.84 6.23
CA ARG A 144 0.64 -1.11 6.75
C ARG A 144 -0.68 -1.55 6.14
N PHE A 145 -0.69 -1.85 4.86
CA PHE A 145 -1.85 -2.40 4.18
C PHE A 145 -2.27 -3.74 4.80
N ILE A 146 -1.31 -4.64 4.99
CA ILE A 146 -1.54 -5.96 5.60
C ILE A 146 -1.99 -5.79 7.05
N HIS A 147 -1.29 -4.98 7.84
CA HIS A 147 -1.62 -4.74 9.24
C HIS A 147 -3.03 -4.18 9.42
N TYR A 148 -3.46 -3.24 8.57
CA TYR A 148 -4.82 -2.72 8.61
C TYR A 148 -5.86 -3.82 8.41
N TYR A 149 -5.72 -4.65 7.39
CA TYR A 149 -6.66 -5.73 7.11
C TYR A 149 -6.59 -6.86 8.14
N TYR A 150 -5.42 -7.16 8.66
CA TYR A 150 -5.27 -8.06 9.79
C TYR A 150 -6.05 -7.56 11.01
N ALA A 151 -5.90 -6.29 11.36
CA ALA A 151 -6.60 -5.68 12.49
C ALA A 151 -8.12 -5.74 12.34
N ILE A 152 -8.68 -5.30 11.23
CA ILE A 152 -10.14 -5.23 11.04
C ILE A 152 -10.82 -6.58 10.85
N THR A 153 -10.07 -7.64 10.64
CA THR A 153 -10.60 -9.00 10.47
C THR A 153 -10.45 -9.86 11.72
N LYS A 154 -9.84 -9.37 12.81
CA LYS A 154 -9.73 -10.10 14.08
C LYS A 154 -11.11 -10.55 14.58
N PRO A 155 -11.18 -11.69 15.33
CA PRO A 155 -12.45 -12.31 15.69
C PRO A 155 -13.35 -11.40 16.51
N THR A 156 -12.84 -10.78 17.57
CA THR A 156 -13.64 -9.94 18.47
C THR A 156 -13.55 -8.46 18.11
N LEU A 157 -14.52 -7.68 18.52
CA LEU A 157 -14.54 -6.25 18.33
C LEU A 157 -13.43 -5.55 19.14
N GLU A 158 -13.22 -6.01 20.35
CA GLU A 158 -12.19 -5.55 21.26
C GLU A 158 -10.79 -5.75 20.66
N ASP A 159 -10.52 -6.94 20.09
CA ASP A 159 -9.23 -7.23 19.44
C ASP A 159 -9.01 -6.32 18.23
N ARG A 160 -10.08 -6.03 17.45
CA ARG A 160 -9.96 -5.11 16.30
C ARG A 160 -9.62 -3.69 16.71
N ILE A 161 -10.27 -3.19 17.77
CA ILE A 161 -10.01 -1.86 18.32
C ILE A 161 -8.55 -1.80 18.81
N SER A 162 -8.16 -2.73 19.67
CA SER A 162 -6.81 -2.77 20.24
C SER A 162 -5.72 -2.80 19.15
N GLU A 163 -5.90 -3.62 18.11
CA GLU A 163 -4.92 -3.71 17.04
C GLU A 163 -4.87 -2.47 16.14
N LEU A 164 -6.02 -1.83 15.89
CA LEU A 164 -6.06 -0.56 15.16
C LEU A 164 -5.40 0.58 15.94
N GLU A 165 -5.51 0.58 17.26
CA GLU A 165 -4.80 1.54 18.13
C GLU A 165 -3.29 1.35 18.06
N VAL A 166 -2.81 0.09 18.06
CA VAL A 166 -1.38 -0.23 17.83
C VAL A 166 -0.91 0.30 16.49
N LEU A 167 -1.67 0.03 15.41
CA LEU A 167 -1.33 0.52 14.08
C LEU A 167 -1.34 2.06 14.01
N LEU A 168 -2.29 2.72 14.68
CA LEU A 168 -2.39 4.17 14.74
C LEU A 168 -1.16 4.79 15.41
N GLU A 169 -0.73 4.26 16.55
CA GLU A 169 0.47 4.73 17.25
C GLU A 169 1.75 4.48 16.42
N LYS A 170 1.85 3.33 15.76
CA LYS A 170 2.96 3.05 14.85
C LYS A 170 3.02 4.08 13.71
N GLN A 171 1.89 4.43 13.10
CA GLN A 171 1.84 5.43 12.03
C GLN A 171 2.22 6.83 12.50
N LYS A 172 1.83 7.22 13.71
CA LYS A 172 2.23 8.50 14.30
C LYS A 172 3.73 8.57 14.53
N ASN A 173 4.32 7.50 15.09
CA ASN A 173 5.74 7.42 15.37
C ASN A 173 6.58 7.46 14.10
N ASP A 174 6.13 6.81 13.04
CA ASP A 174 6.81 6.77 11.74
C ASP A 174 6.56 8.04 10.90
N ASN A 175 5.75 8.98 11.41
CA ASN A 175 5.27 10.16 10.68
C ASN A 175 4.70 9.81 9.29
N ASN A 176 4.01 8.68 9.20
CA ASN A 176 3.43 8.18 7.97
C ASN A 176 1.92 7.98 8.13
N PHE A 177 1.16 8.83 7.48
CA PHE A 177 -0.30 8.91 7.60
C PHE A 177 -1.06 8.14 6.52
N LEU A 178 -0.42 7.21 5.82
CA LEU A 178 -1.10 6.37 4.84
C LEU A 178 -2.21 5.54 5.51
N GLY A 179 -3.45 5.75 5.07
CA GLY A 179 -4.62 5.07 5.62
C GLY A 179 -5.05 5.55 7.02
N PHE A 180 -4.49 6.64 7.52
CA PHE A 180 -4.85 7.22 8.82
C PHE A 180 -6.36 7.47 8.94
N GLY A 181 -6.98 8.04 7.90
CA GLY A 181 -8.42 8.26 7.85
C GLY A 181 -9.23 6.95 7.93
N HIS A 182 -8.76 5.87 7.32
CA HIS A 182 -9.36 4.54 7.43
C HIS A 182 -9.33 4.01 8.86
N ILE A 183 -8.20 4.15 9.54
CA ILE A 183 -8.03 3.68 10.93
C ILE A 183 -8.97 4.45 11.84
N LEU A 184 -8.96 5.80 11.78
CA LEU A 184 -9.83 6.64 12.60
C LEU A 184 -11.32 6.38 12.33
N ASN A 185 -11.70 6.20 11.07
CA ASN A 185 -13.08 5.88 10.70
C ASN A 185 -13.51 4.53 11.30
N ARG A 186 -12.65 3.50 11.20
CA ARG A 186 -12.94 2.17 11.76
C ARG A 186 -12.98 2.18 13.28
N LEU A 187 -12.06 2.88 13.95
CA LEU A 187 -12.10 3.06 15.39
C LEU A 187 -13.37 3.76 15.83
N GLY A 188 -13.78 4.83 15.15
CA GLY A 188 -15.06 5.51 15.43
C GLY A 188 -16.26 4.57 15.27
N TYR A 189 -16.32 3.81 14.17
CA TYR A 189 -17.39 2.85 13.90
C TYR A 189 -17.45 1.73 14.93
N PHE A 190 -16.30 1.14 15.29
CA PHE A 190 -16.24 0.03 16.23
C PHE A 190 -16.56 0.48 17.66
N ASN A 191 -16.01 1.63 18.10
CA ASN A 191 -16.34 2.18 19.43
C ASN A 191 -17.79 2.61 19.57
N TYR A 192 -18.46 2.99 18.48
CA TYR A 192 -19.90 3.29 18.50
C TYR A 192 -20.76 2.02 18.62
N GLY A 193 -20.23 0.87 18.19
CA GLY A 193 -20.91 -0.43 18.25
C GLY A 193 -20.73 -1.18 19.58
N LEU A 194 -19.88 -0.67 20.49
CA LEU A 194 -19.71 -1.19 21.85
C LEU A 194 -20.70 -0.52 22.79
#